data_e4fe6705cec74d3419e8ee5ef41c8ebd
#
_entry.id   e4fe6705cec74d3419e8ee5ef41c8ebd
#
_cell.length_a   1.000
_cell.length_b   1.000
_cell.length_c   1.000
_cell.angle_alpha   90.00
_cell.angle_beta   90.00
_cell.angle_gamma   90.00
#
_symmetry.space_group_name_H-M   'P 1'
#
loop_
_entity.id
_entity.type
_entity.pdbx_description
1 polymer ?
#
loop_
_entity_poly.entity_id
_entity_poly.type
_entity_poly.pdbx_seq_one_letter_code
_entity_poly.pdbx_strand_id
1 'polypeptide(L)'
;MNKFLLLMIPVLLVGCAHKPEVEKHVDWKCGDQIVSVQAFNGDSMVLRINGVNNLLIQTIAASGAKYENEATGVVFWNKGDENTLIIRDRVYPQCEKV
;
A
#
# COMPACT_ATOMS: atom_id res chain seq x y z
N MET A 1 -56.54 14.25 3.99
CA MET A 1 -56.03 14.07 4.12
C MET A 1 -54.98 13.90 4.15
N ASN A 2 -54.81 13.86 4.02
CA ASN A 2 -53.95 13.68 4.12
C ASN A 2 -52.88 13.53 4.15
N LYS A 3 -52.73 13.43 4.14
CA LYS A 3 -51.93 13.25 4.27
C LYS A 3 -50.81 13.03 4.30
N PHE A 4 -50.68 12.87 4.20
CA PHE A 4 -49.80 12.62 4.28
C PHE A 4 -48.78 12.38 4.25
N LEU A 5 -48.60 12.32 4.17
CA LEU A 5 -47.82 12.02 4.24
C LEU A 5 -46.74 11.90 4.17
N LEU A 6 -46.60 11.86 4.05
CA LEU A 6 -45.71 11.68 4.08
C LEU A 6 -44.64 11.58 4.04
N LEU A 7 -44.39 11.47 3.98
CA LEU A 7 -43.49 11.34 4.03
C LEU A 7 -42.39 11.23 3.92
N MET A 8 -42.15 11.09 3.83
CA MET A 8 -41.23 10.94 3.81
C MET A 8 -40.10 10.78 3.77
N ILE A 9 -39.64 10.59 3.70
CA ILE A 9 -38.65 10.42 3.77
C ILE A 9 -37.54 10.20 3.68
N PRO A 10 -37.19 10.16 3.62
CA PRO A 10 -36.17 9.91 3.58
C PRO A 10 -35.12 9.72 3.61
N VAL A 11 -34.65 9.50 3.49
CA VAL A 11 -33.66 9.29 3.53
C VAL A 11 -32.67 9.05 3.50
N LEU A 12 -32.34 8.89 3.40
CA LEU A 12 -31.39 8.58 3.41
C LEU A 12 -30.34 8.38 3.30
N LEU A 13 -30.01 8.27 3.16
CA LEU A 13 -29.00 8.01 3.09
C LEU A 13 -27.99 7.96 3.09
N VAL A 14 -27.54 7.80 3.14
CA VAL A 14 -26.66 7.80 3.13
C VAL A 14 -25.68 7.45 3.23
N GLY A 15 -25.21 7.17 3.40
CA GLY A 15 -24.36 6.77 3.48
C GLY A 15 -23.38 6.49 3.29
N CYS A 16 -23.02 6.16 3.05
CA CYS A 16 -22.20 5.82 2.92
C CYS A 16 -21.21 5.87 2.57
N ALA A 17 -20.81 5.90 2.57
CA ALA A 17 -20.03 6.02 2.14
C ALA A 17 -18.85 5.97 2.38
N HIS A 18 -18.25 5.73 2.45
CA HIS A 18 -17.19 5.81 2.80
C HIS A 18 -16.28 5.05 2.23
N LYS A 19 -15.66 5.20 1.96
CA LYS A 19 -14.83 4.69 1.43
C LYS A 19 -13.78 4.40 2.05
N PRO A 20 -13.37 3.85 2.12
CA PRO A 20 -12.39 3.43 2.78
C PRO A 20 -11.14 3.83 2.46
N GLU A 21 -10.63 4.06 2.45
CA GLU A 21 -9.72 4.38 2.31
C GLU A 21 -8.74 4.19 2.04
N VAL A 22 -8.29 4.22 1.92
CA VAL A 22 -7.49 4.06 1.72
C VAL A 22 -6.62 4.27 1.28
N GLU A 23 -6.12 4.45 0.95
CA GLU A 23 -5.42 4.45 0.51
C GLU A 23 -4.65 5.18 0.15
N LYS A 24 -4.00 5.53 0.58
CA LYS A 24 -3.05 6.20 0.31
C LYS A 24 -2.00 5.50 -0.19
N HIS A 25 -1.75 5.39 -1.39
CA HIS A 25 -0.56 4.75 -1.75
C HIS A 25 0.59 5.75 -1.78
N VAL A 26 1.77 5.25 -1.54
CA VAL A 26 2.97 6.06 -1.47
C VAL A 26 3.91 5.58 -2.56
N ASP A 27 4.42 6.52 -3.34
CA ASP A 27 5.32 6.21 -4.43
C ASP A 27 6.75 6.47 -4.01
N TRP A 28 7.64 5.58 -4.42
CA TRP A 28 9.06 5.66 -4.11
C TRP A 28 9.86 5.54 -5.39
N LYS A 29 10.95 6.30 -5.45
CA LYS A 29 11.87 6.22 -6.57
C LYS A 29 13.16 5.60 -6.07
N CYS A 30 13.48 4.43 -6.56
CA CYS A 30 14.66 3.68 -6.17
C CYS A 30 15.59 3.62 -7.37
N GLY A 31 16.43 4.65 -7.52
CA GLY A 31 17.21 4.77 -8.72
C GLY A 31 16.30 5.02 -9.91
N ASP A 32 16.38 4.16 -10.91
CA ASP A 32 15.52 4.26 -12.08
C ASP A 32 14.19 3.59 -11.90
N GLN A 33 14.00 2.87 -10.80
CA GLN A 33 12.80 2.08 -10.61
C GLN A 33 11.82 2.82 -9.72
N ILE A 34 10.61 3.02 -10.22
CA ILE A 34 9.52 3.60 -9.44
C ILE A 34 8.68 2.45 -8.92
N VAL A 35 8.38 2.47 -7.63
CA VAL A 35 7.50 1.48 -7.02
C VAL A 35 6.45 2.21 -6.21
N SER A 36 5.35 1.54 -5.95
CA SER A 36 4.23 2.16 -5.25
C SER A 36 3.66 1.19 -4.23
N VAL A 37 3.56 1.64 -2.99
CA VAL A 37 2.91 0.84 -1.96
C VAL A 37 1.41 1.05 -2.12
N GLN A 38 0.71 0.00 -2.56
CA GLN A 38 -0.72 0.08 -2.83
C GLN A 38 -1.55 -0.21 -1.59
N ALA A 39 -1.05 -1.06 -0.71
CA ALA A 39 -1.74 -1.42 0.51
C ALA A 39 -0.70 -1.81 1.55
N PHE A 40 -1.03 -1.55 2.80
CA PHE A 40 -0.09 -1.84 3.89
C PHE A 40 -0.89 -2.07 5.16
N ASN A 41 -0.63 -3.18 5.84
CA ASN A 41 -1.35 -3.44 7.08
C ASN A 41 -0.43 -3.85 8.24
N GLY A 42 0.86 -3.49 8.14
CA GLY A 42 1.79 -3.77 9.23
C GLY A 42 2.57 -5.05 9.01
N ASP A 43 1.88 -6.15 8.75
CA ASP A 43 2.52 -7.44 8.53
C ASP A 43 2.78 -7.72 7.07
N SER A 44 2.12 -6.99 6.19
CA SER A 44 2.26 -7.22 4.76
C SER A 44 2.02 -5.93 4.02
N MET A 45 2.47 -5.92 2.78
CA MET A 45 2.22 -4.79 1.90
C MET A 45 2.06 -5.29 0.49
N VAL A 46 1.35 -4.52 -0.33
CA VAL A 46 1.28 -4.77 -1.75
C VAL A 46 2.15 -3.71 -2.41
N LEU A 47 3.20 -4.15 -3.06
CA LEU A 47 4.14 -3.25 -3.73
C LEU A 47 3.97 -3.40 -5.24
N ARG A 48 3.64 -2.31 -5.89
CA ARG A 48 3.42 -2.32 -7.33
C ARG A 48 4.69 -1.93 -8.04
N ILE A 49 5.16 -2.80 -8.93
CA ILE A 49 6.37 -2.59 -9.69
C ILE A 49 6.05 -2.85 -11.16
N ASN A 50 6.23 -1.84 -11.99
CA ASN A 50 5.96 -1.96 -13.43
C ASN A 50 4.57 -2.49 -13.71
N GLY A 51 3.58 -2.01 -12.93
CA GLY A 51 2.20 -2.39 -13.14
C GLY A 51 1.81 -3.73 -12.55
N VAL A 52 2.74 -4.42 -11.88
CA VAL A 52 2.46 -5.72 -11.28
C VAL A 52 2.46 -5.58 -9.77
N ASN A 53 1.40 -6.04 -9.14
CA ASN A 53 1.29 -6.00 -7.70
C ASN A 53 1.98 -7.22 -7.08
N ASN A 54 2.85 -6.96 -6.12
CA ASN A 54 3.57 -8.00 -5.40
C ASN A 54 3.16 -7.97 -3.94
N LEU A 55 2.70 -9.08 -3.42
CA LEU A 55 2.37 -9.18 -2.01
C LEU A 55 3.65 -9.53 -1.26
N LEU A 56 4.07 -8.64 -0.37
CA LEU A 56 5.26 -8.85 0.44
C LEU A 56 4.85 -9.10 1.88
N ILE A 57 5.49 -10.04 2.52
CA ILE A 57 5.19 -10.42 3.90
C ILE A 57 6.38 -10.03 4.76
N GLN A 58 6.11 -9.50 5.93
CA GLN A 58 7.17 -9.10 6.84
C GLN A 58 7.95 -10.34 7.29
N THR A 59 9.27 -10.22 7.26
CA THR A 59 10.16 -11.28 7.71
C THR A 59 11.06 -10.74 8.78
N ILE A 60 11.77 -11.64 9.45
CA ILE A 60 12.66 -11.26 10.53
C ILE A 60 13.88 -10.56 9.95
N ALA A 61 14.25 -9.44 10.57
CA ALA A 61 15.43 -8.68 10.18
C ALA A 61 16.13 -8.19 11.43
N ALA A 62 17.44 -8.00 11.31
CA ALA A 62 18.23 -7.52 12.44
C ALA A 62 17.81 -6.11 12.82
N SER A 63 17.39 -5.31 11.86
CA SER A 63 16.93 -3.98 12.13
C SER A 63 15.88 -3.60 11.08
N GLY A 64 14.97 -2.74 11.49
CA GLY A 64 13.94 -2.24 10.59
C GLY A 64 12.88 -3.27 10.29
N ALA A 65 12.08 -2.97 9.28
CA ALA A 65 11.00 -3.82 8.84
C ALA A 65 11.29 -4.30 7.41
N LYS A 66 11.44 -5.59 7.26
CA LYS A 66 11.80 -6.18 5.97
C LYS A 66 10.60 -6.95 5.43
N TYR A 67 10.18 -6.62 4.22
CA TYR A 67 9.05 -7.26 3.57
C TYR A 67 9.55 -7.93 2.31
N GLU A 68 9.13 -9.18 2.08
CA GLU A 68 9.63 -9.88 0.90
C GLU A 68 8.63 -10.87 0.35
N ASN A 69 8.83 -11.18 -0.92
CA ASN A 69 8.09 -12.22 -1.63
C ASN A 69 9.15 -13.14 -2.21
N GLU A 70 9.25 -14.34 -1.64
CA GLU A 70 10.29 -15.27 -2.06
C GLU A 70 10.11 -15.73 -3.50
N ALA A 71 8.88 -15.84 -3.94
CA ALA A 71 8.62 -16.33 -5.29
C ALA A 71 9.12 -15.36 -6.36
N THR A 72 9.01 -14.07 -6.11
CA THR A 72 9.43 -13.06 -7.08
C THR A 72 10.79 -12.48 -6.77
N GLY A 73 11.31 -12.72 -5.56
CA GLY A 73 12.59 -12.17 -5.16
C GLY A 73 12.56 -10.70 -4.81
N VAL A 74 11.37 -10.16 -4.59
CA VAL A 74 11.24 -8.75 -4.27
C VAL A 74 11.34 -8.54 -2.78
N VAL A 75 12.18 -7.60 -2.36
CA VAL A 75 12.35 -7.22 -0.96
C VAL A 75 12.25 -5.71 -0.86
N PHE A 76 11.47 -5.24 0.09
CA PHE A 76 11.40 -3.82 0.40
C PHE A 76 11.73 -3.71 1.89
N TRP A 77 12.83 -3.07 2.19
CA TRP A 77 13.38 -3.06 3.55
C TRP A 77 13.41 -1.63 4.06
N ASN A 78 12.65 -1.39 5.09
CA ASN A 78 12.58 -0.07 5.72
C ASN A 78 13.43 -0.09 6.98
N LYS A 79 14.46 0.74 7.03
CA LYS A 79 15.33 0.87 8.18
C LYS A 79 15.41 2.34 8.55
N GLY A 80 14.59 2.75 9.50
CA GLY A 80 14.56 4.15 9.88
C GLY A 80 14.13 5.01 8.71
N ASP A 81 14.98 5.92 8.28
CA ASP A 81 14.68 6.80 7.16
C ASP A 81 15.08 6.20 5.82
N GLU A 82 15.69 5.02 5.84
CA GLU A 82 16.19 4.42 4.62
C GLU A 82 15.26 3.33 4.14
N ASN A 83 14.97 3.35 2.86
CA ASN A 83 14.15 2.32 2.23
C ASN A 83 14.94 1.75 1.07
N THR A 84 15.08 0.44 1.07
CA THR A 84 15.90 -0.25 0.08
C THR A 84 15.03 -1.25 -0.68
N LEU A 85 15.13 -1.22 -2.00
CA LEU A 85 14.46 -2.17 -2.86
C LEU A 85 15.51 -3.16 -3.37
N ILE A 86 15.19 -4.45 -3.27
CA ILE A 86 16.03 -5.50 -3.80
C ILE A 86 15.16 -6.39 -4.65
N ILE A 87 15.61 -6.70 -5.86
CA ILE A 87 14.87 -7.60 -6.73
C ILE A 87 15.87 -8.64 -7.23
N ARG A 88 15.67 -9.89 -6.79
CA ARG A 88 16.54 -11.00 -7.18
C ARG A 88 18.00 -10.66 -6.97
N ASP A 89 18.31 -10.27 -5.74
CA ASP A 89 19.67 -9.97 -5.31
C ASP A 89 20.25 -8.69 -5.88
N ARG A 90 19.53 -7.99 -6.74
CA ARG A 90 20.00 -6.70 -7.22
C ARG A 90 19.52 -5.63 -6.26
N VAL A 91 20.46 -4.92 -5.66
CA VAL A 91 20.16 -3.85 -4.70
C VAL A 91 20.09 -2.53 -5.48
N TYR A 92 18.94 -1.87 -5.36
CA TYR A 92 18.74 -0.58 -6.02
C TYR A 92 19.25 0.55 -5.15
N PRO A 93 19.51 1.71 -5.73
CA PRO A 93 19.84 2.88 -4.94
C PRO A 93 18.73 3.17 -3.93
N GLN A 94 19.10 3.83 -2.84
CA GLN A 94 18.16 4.13 -1.78
C GLN A 94 16.91 4.79 -2.34
N CYS A 95 15.75 4.33 -1.88
CA CYS A 95 14.49 4.84 -2.37
C CYS A 95 14.17 6.18 -1.74
N GLU A 96 13.63 7.07 -2.54
CA GLU A 96 13.20 8.38 -2.07
C GLU A 96 11.73 8.54 -2.36
N LYS A 97 11.03 9.16 -1.43
CA LYS A 97 9.60 9.37 -1.62
C LYS A 97 9.39 10.40 -2.73
N VAL A 98 8.48 10.07 -3.60
CA VAL A 98 8.18 10.94 -4.75
C VAL A 98 7.15 12.00 -4.39
#